data_2d833854238689f60024a9b0fe6bba8c
#
_entry.id   2d833854238689f60024a9b0fe6bba8c
#
_cell.length_a   1.000
_cell.length_b   1.000
_cell.length_c   1.000
_cell.angle_alpha   90.00
_cell.angle_beta   90.00
_cell.angle_gamma   90.00
#
_symmetry.space_group_name_H-M   'P 1'
#
loop_
_entity.id
_entity.type
_entity.pdbx_description
1 polymer ?
#
loop_
_entity_poly.entity_id
_entity_poly.type
_entity_poly.pdbx_seq_one_letter_code
_entity_poly.pdbx_strand_id
1 'polypeptide(L)'
;KNSRKTLISPWYREMDHEYFDLFETCKEEGKGMIVIKARDKGFSYMNSGLIAHEYTFFPYNDVGIAAGLQATADAFFDKTKKGLNAIHGNFKHSVLKDTDGILRSGYKQKNKDGKWEVGGFQSTVICRTMDNPEVFKGERVSLVVFEEAGEFKHLKNAYMSSKACFMDGNVQFGVPVVGGTGGDISKASKDFMDMYYEADAY
;
A
#
# COMPACT_ATOMS: atom_id res chain seq x y z
N LYS A 1 -29.43 1.81 17.15
CA LYS A 1 -29.50 0.77 16.09
C LYS A 1 -28.10 0.21 15.96
N ASN A 2 -27.87 -1.02 16.43
CA ASN A 2 -26.60 -1.73 16.24
C ASN A 2 -26.48 -2.10 14.76
N SER A 3 -25.74 -1.31 13.99
CA SER A 3 -25.34 -1.73 12.66
C SER A 3 -24.33 -2.87 12.80
N ARG A 4 -24.77 -4.10 12.58
CA ARG A 4 -23.84 -5.23 12.46
C ARG A 4 -22.92 -4.92 11.28
N LYS A 5 -21.61 -4.88 11.54
CA LYS A 5 -20.60 -4.79 10.48
C LYS A 5 -20.65 -6.12 9.71
N THR A 6 -21.34 -6.14 8.59
CA THR A 6 -21.42 -7.32 7.71
C THR A 6 -20.46 -7.10 6.54
N LEU A 7 -19.65 -8.10 6.21
CA LEU A 7 -18.90 -8.10 4.96
C LEU A 7 -19.90 -8.23 3.82
N ILE A 8 -19.95 -7.22 2.96
CA ILE A 8 -20.79 -7.21 1.75
C ILE A 8 -19.88 -6.97 0.56
N SER A 9 -20.29 -7.45 -0.61
CA SER A 9 -19.64 -7.07 -1.86
C SER A 9 -19.81 -5.56 -2.06
N PRO A 10 -18.73 -4.84 -2.38
CA PRO A 10 -18.81 -3.40 -2.57
C PRO A 10 -19.70 -3.07 -3.79
N TRP A 11 -20.46 -2.02 -3.67
CA TRP A 11 -21.06 -1.36 -4.81
C TRP A 11 -20.09 -0.28 -5.26
N TYR A 12 -19.45 -0.49 -6.41
CA TYR A 12 -18.55 0.49 -6.97
C TYR A 12 -19.33 1.71 -7.44
N ARG A 13 -18.87 2.88 -6.98
CA ARG A 13 -19.35 4.17 -7.41
C ARG A 13 -18.51 4.65 -8.59
N GLU A 14 -18.96 5.64 -9.33
CA GLU A 14 -18.19 6.25 -10.41
C GLU A 14 -16.78 6.64 -9.97
N MET A 15 -16.66 7.33 -8.84
CA MET A 15 -15.38 7.73 -8.25
C MET A 15 -14.45 6.54 -7.90
N ASP A 16 -14.99 5.36 -7.64
CA ASP A 16 -14.18 4.17 -7.35
C ASP A 16 -13.56 3.63 -8.65
N HIS A 17 -14.31 3.68 -9.77
CA HIS A 17 -13.80 3.35 -11.10
C HIS A 17 -12.74 4.36 -11.54
N GLU A 18 -13.03 5.66 -11.46
CA GLU A 18 -12.06 6.73 -11.76
C GLU A 18 -10.76 6.57 -10.99
N TYR A 19 -10.84 6.16 -9.71
CA TYR A 19 -9.69 5.93 -8.86
C TYR A 19 -8.82 4.77 -9.38
N PHE A 20 -9.41 3.63 -9.73
CA PHE A 20 -8.69 2.48 -10.24
C PHE A 20 -8.14 2.74 -11.65
N ASP A 21 -8.88 3.41 -12.51
CA ASP A 21 -8.45 3.80 -13.85
C ASP A 21 -7.24 4.76 -13.78
N LEU A 22 -7.28 5.72 -12.84
CA LEU A 22 -6.14 6.60 -12.59
C LEU A 22 -4.91 5.82 -12.10
N PHE A 23 -5.10 4.84 -11.21
CA PHE A 23 -4.00 4.00 -10.74
C PHE A 23 -3.35 3.23 -11.88
N GLU A 24 -4.14 2.58 -12.75
CA GLU A 24 -3.61 1.85 -13.91
C GLU A 24 -2.88 2.80 -14.88
N THR A 25 -3.44 3.99 -15.13
CA THR A 25 -2.79 5.02 -15.95
C THR A 25 -1.43 5.44 -15.35
N CYS A 26 -1.37 5.70 -14.05
CA CYS A 26 -0.12 6.03 -13.36
C CYS A 26 0.91 4.89 -13.45
N LYS A 27 0.46 3.64 -13.36
CA LYS A 27 1.29 2.45 -13.48
C LYS A 27 1.89 2.32 -14.89
N GLU A 28 1.09 2.55 -15.92
CA GLU A 28 1.53 2.52 -17.33
C GLU A 28 2.50 3.65 -17.67
N GLU A 29 2.26 4.84 -17.13
CA GLU A 29 3.07 6.03 -17.39
C GLU A 29 4.31 6.16 -16.49
N GLY A 30 4.49 5.26 -15.51
CA GLY A 30 5.58 5.34 -14.53
C GLY A 30 5.47 6.58 -13.65
N LYS A 31 4.27 6.89 -13.17
CA LYS A 31 3.96 8.05 -12.32
C LYS A 31 3.44 7.65 -10.95
N GLY A 32 3.54 8.57 -10.00
CA GLY A 32 2.86 8.47 -8.71
C GLY A 32 1.44 9.06 -8.75
N MET A 33 0.72 8.86 -7.66
CA MET A 33 -0.66 9.28 -7.53
C MET A 33 -0.85 10.06 -6.21
N ILE A 34 -1.37 11.28 -6.28
CA ILE A 34 -1.67 12.09 -5.09
C ILE A 34 -3.17 12.33 -5.01
N VAL A 35 -3.80 11.98 -3.88
CA VAL A 35 -5.25 12.01 -3.71
C VAL A 35 -5.65 12.71 -2.42
N ILE A 36 -6.32 13.85 -2.54
CA ILE A 36 -7.01 14.50 -1.42
C ILE A 36 -8.47 14.04 -1.40
N LYS A 37 -8.92 13.55 -0.26
CA LYS A 37 -10.26 13.01 -0.12
C LYS A 37 -10.99 13.57 1.10
N ALA A 38 -12.32 13.59 1.07
CA ALA A 38 -13.13 13.77 2.26
C ALA A 38 -13.17 12.47 3.10
N ARG A 39 -13.55 12.57 4.37
CA ARG A 39 -13.75 11.41 5.25
C ARG A 39 -14.82 10.47 4.66
N ASP A 40 -14.72 9.18 5.01
CA ASP A 40 -15.69 8.12 4.71
C ASP A 40 -15.93 7.88 3.19
N LYS A 41 -14.95 8.21 2.35
CA LYS A 41 -15.02 7.94 0.91
C LYS A 41 -14.54 6.54 0.49
N GLY A 42 -14.08 5.72 1.44
CA GLY A 42 -13.64 4.36 1.16
C GLY A 42 -12.18 4.24 0.70
N PHE A 43 -11.41 5.32 0.70
CA PHE A 43 -10.03 5.37 0.22
C PHE A 43 -9.15 4.24 0.76
N SER A 44 -9.13 4.02 2.08
CA SER A 44 -8.36 2.91 2.67
C SER A 44 -8.85 1.53 2.21
N TYR A 45 -10.12 1.36 1.85
CA TYR A 45 -10.62 0.09 1.29
C TYR A 45 -10.18 -0.08 -0.16
N MET A 46 -10.18 0.97 -0.98
CA MET A 46 -9.68 0.93 -2.36
C MET A 46 -8.20 0.58 -2.36
N ASN A 47 -7.39 1.25 -1.55
CA ASN A 47 -5.97 0.94 -1.40
C ASN A 47 -5.71 -0.47 -0.86
N SER A 48 -6.50 -0.93 0.11
CA SER A 48 -6.43 -2.32 0.58
C SER A 48 -6.74 -3.32 -0.54
N GLY A 49 -7.66 -2.96 -1.45
CA GLY A 49 -7.98 -3.73 -2.64
C GLY A 49 -6.81 -3.78 -3.63
N LEU A 50 -6.17 -2.64 -3.92
CA LEU A 50 -4.97 -2.58 -4.77
C LEU A 50 -3.84 -3.43 -4.20
N ILE A 51 -3.55 -3.29 -2.90
CA ILE A 51 -2.51 -4.10 -2.23
C ILE A 51 -2.84 -5.59 -2.31
N ALA A 52 -4.12 -5.95 -2.07
CA ALA A 52 -4.56 -7.34 -2.17
C ALA A 52 -4.43 -7.90 -3.59
N HIS A 53 -4.72 -7.08 -4.61
CA HIS A 53 -4.56 -7.42 -6.01
C HIS A 53 -3.08 -7.67 -6.35
N GLU A 54 -2.21 -6.72 -6.06
CA GLU A 54 -0.77 -6.83 -6.33
C GLU A 54 -0.13 -8.03 -5.61
N TYR A 55 -0.49 -8.27 -4.34
CA TYR A 55 -0.02 -9.42 -3.57
C TYR A 55 -0.51 -10.77 -4.12
N THR A 56 -1.75 -10.81 -4.63
CA THR A 56 -2.41 -12.07 -5.00
C THR A 56 -2.08 -12.51 -6.42
N PHE A 57 -1.95 -11.58 -7.36
CA PHE A 57 -1.86 -11.91 -8.78
C PHE A 57 -0.46 -11.79 -9.37
N PHE A 58 0.48 -11.16 -8.67
CA PHE A 58 1.85 -11.01 -9.14
C PHE A 58 2.84 -11.75 -8.23
N PRO A 59 3.56 -12.76 -8.76
CA PRO A 59 4.58 -13.47 -7.98
C PRO A 59 5.81 -12.58 -7.74
N TYR A 60 6.46 -12.81 -6.60
CA TYR A 60 7.66 -12.08 -6.17
C TYR A 60 7.47 -10.57 -6.09
N ASN A 61 6.25 -10.16 -5.81
CA ASN A 61 5.85 -8.76 -5.79
C ASN A 61 5.79 -8.21 -4.36
N ASP A 62 6.58 -7.21 -4.07
CA ASP A 62 6.56 -6.54 -2.78
C ASP A 62 5.75 -5.26 -2.85
N VAL A 63 4.88 -5.04 -1.88
CA VAL A 63 4.02 -3.86 -1.75
C VAL A 63 4.18 -3.23 -0.38
N GLY A 64 4.22 -1.91 -0.33
CA GLY A 64 4.49 -1.12 0.86
C GLY A 64 3.24 -0.43 1.42
N ILE A 65 3.16 -0.37 2.74
CA ILE A 65 2.25 0.48 3.50
C ILE A 65 3.10 1.42 4.35
N ALA A 66 2.93 2.71 4.16
CA ALA A 66 3.56 3.76 4.93
C ALA A 66 2.49 4.58 5.67
N ALA A 67 2.65 4.82 6.95
CA ALA A 67 1.78 5.71 7.72
C ALA A 67 2.59 6.61 8.67
N GLY A 68 2.06 7.78 8.97
CA GLY A 68 2.70 8.71 9.90
C GLY A 68 2.57 8.31 11.37
N LEU A 69 1.61 7.45 11.70
CA LEU A 69 1.32 6.97 13.06
C LEU A 69 1.20 5.45 13.07
N GLN A 70 1.73 4.82 14.12
CA GLN A 70 1.66 3.35 14.28
C GLN A 70 0.22 2.84 14.28
N ALA A 71 -0.69 3.50 14.98
CA ALA A 71 -2.10 3.09 15.01
C ALA A 71 -2.76 3.11 13.63
N THR A 72 -2.41 4.07 12.76
CA THR A 72 -2.89 4.17 11.38
C THR A 72 -2.30 3.03 10.54
N ALA A 73 -1.00 2.76 10.68
CA ALA A 73 -0.32 1.64 10.01
C ALA A 73 -0.98 0.30 10.36
N ASP A 74 -1.14 0.01 11.64
CA ASP A 74 -1.71 -1.24 12.14
C ASP A 74 -3.16 -1.43 11.66
N ALA A 75 -3.98 -0.38 11.78
CA ALA A 75 -5.38 -0.41 11.35
C ALA A 75 -5.52 -0.66 9.84
N PHE A 76 -4.63 -0.07 9.03
CA PHE A 76 -4.65 -0.28 7.59
C PHE A 76 -4.11 -1.66 7.20
N PHE A 77 -3.04 -2.13 7.83
CA PHE A 77 -2.50 -3.47 7.63
C PHE A 77 -3.52 -4.56 8.00
N ASP A 78 -4.21 -4.40 9.13
CA ASP A 78 -5.30 -5.30 9.53
C ASP A 78 -6.46 -5.30 8.53
N LYS A 79 -6.81 -4.14 7.98
CA LYS A 79 -7.82 -4.03 6.93
C LYS A 79 -7.41 -4.81 5.69
N THR A 80 -6.15 -4.67 5.27
CA THR A 80 -5.57 -5.41 4.13
C THR A 80 -5.60 -6.92 4.38
N LYS A 81 -5.18 -7.39 5.56
CA LYS A 81 -5.27 -8.82 5.92
C LYS A 81 -6.70 -9.35 5.92
N LYS A 82 -7.66 -8.56 6.40
CA LYS A 82 -9.09 -8.93 6.33
C LYS A 82 -9.58 -9.06 4.89
N GLY A 83 -9.17 -8.14 4.00
CA GLY A 83 -9.44 -8.24 2.57
C GLY A 83 -8.89 -9.50 1.95
N LEU A 84 -7.61 -9.80 2.17
CA LEU A 84 -6.94 -11.02 1.70
C LEU A 84 -7.62 -12.30 2.24
N ASN A 85 -8.06 -12.30 3.49
CA ASN A 85 -8.79 -13.42 4.07
C ASN A 85 -10.19 -13.62 3.47
N ALA A 86 -10.78 -12.59 2.88
CA ALA A 86 -12.08 -12.66 2.23
C ALA A 86 -12.02 -13.09 0.75
N ILE A 87 -10.84 -13.16 0.15
CA ILE A 87 -10.64 -13.64 -1.22
C ILE A 87 -11.09 -15.10 -1.34
N HIS A 88 -11.67 -15.45 -2.49
CA HIS A 88 -12.11 -16.82 -2.77
C HIS A 88 -10.93 -17.81 -2.65
N GLY A 89 -11.21 -19.00 -2.11
CA GLY A 89 -10.18 -19.99 -1.78
C GLY A 89 -9.21 -20.35 -2.91
N ASN A 90 -9.68 -20.34 -4.16
CA ASN A 90 -8.84 -20.66 -5.32
C ASN A 90 -7.73 -19.63 -5.58
N PHE A 91 -7.86 -18.42 -5.05
CA PHE A 91 -6.86 -17.35 -5.19
C PHE A 91 -6.07 -17.10 -3.90
N LYS A 92 -6.35 -17.88 -2.83
CA LYS A 92 -5.62 -17.75 -1.58
C LYS A 92 -4.26 -18.41 -1.66
N HIS A 93 -3.23 -17.66 -1.29
CA HIS A 93 -1.90 -18.21 -1.12
C HIS A 93 -1.67 -18.71 0.30
N SER A 94 -0.84 -19.76 0.43
CA SER A 94 -0.30 -20.13 1.72
C SER A 94 0.51 -19.00 2.31
N VAL A 95 0.46 -18.81 3.62
CA VAL A 95 1.20 -17.77 4.33
C VAL A 95 2.49 -18.36 4.87
N LEU A 96 3.63 -17.85 4.41
CA LEU A 96 4.96 -18.23 4.87
C LEU A 96 5.37 -17.45 6.13
N LYS A 97 4.98 -16.18 6.20
CA LYS A 97 5.30 -15.28 7.31
C LYS A 97 4.13 -14.32 7.55
N ASP A 98 3.68 -14.23 8.80
CA ASP A 98 2.76 -13.21 9.30
C ASP A 98 3.30 -12.71 10.64
N THR A 99 3.89 -11.54 10.62
CA THR A 99 4.48 -10.89 11.80
C THR A 99 4.10 -9.41 11.79
N ASP A 100 4.47 -8.67 12.84
CA ASP A 100 4.23 -7.23 12.91
C ASP A 100 4.84 -6.53 11.69
N GLY A 101 3.96 -6.02 10.84
CA GLY A 101 4.31 -5.26 9.64
C GLY A 101 4.85 -6.08 8.47
N ILE A 102 4.81 -7.42 8.47
CA ILE A 102 5.20 -8.25 7.31
C ILE A 102 4.23 -9.41 7.10
N LEU A 103 3.62 -9.47 5.93
CA LEU A 103 2.86 -10.62 5.45
C LEU A 103 3.49 -11.13 4.16
N ARG A 104 3.98 -12.38 4.15
CA ARG A 104 4.59 -13.00 2.97
C ARG A 104 3.88 -14.28 2.58
N SER A 105 3.56 -14.42 1.31
CA SER A 105 3.03 -15.65 0.72
C SER A 105 4.12 -16.67 0.43
N GLY A 106 3.75 -17.93 0.42
CA GLY A 106 4.64 -19.04 0.10
C GLY A 106 4.52 -20.21 1.08
N TYR A 107 5.33 -21.22 0.84
CA TYR A 107 5.41 -22.41 1.68
C TYR A 107 6.82 -23.00 1.64
N LYS A 108 7.17 -23.78 2.66
CA LYS A 108 8.43 -24.53 2.70
C LYS A 108 8.21 -25.91 2.09
N GLN A 109 9.09 -26.33 1.19
CA GLN A 109 9.14 -27.66 0.59
C GLN A 109 10.56 -28.19 0.54
N LYS A 110 10.72 -29.50 0.39
CA LYS A 110 12.03 -30.10 0.09
C LYS A 110 12.18 -30.23 -1.41
N ASN A 111 13.34 -29.82 -1.93
CA ASN A 111 13.71 -30.06 -3.30
C ASN A 111 14.13 -31.53 -3.54
N LYS A 112 14.49 -31.89 -4.77
CA LYS A 112 14.91 -33.23 -5.16
C LYS A 112 16.13 -33.74 -4.38
N ASP A 113 16.97 -32.85 -3.90
CA ASP A 113 18.17 -33.15 -3.12
C ASP A 113 17.90 -33.21 -1.60
N GLY A 114 16.64 -33.10 -1.19
CA GLY A 114 16.23 -33.11 0.22
C GLY A 114 16.48 -31.81 0.98
N LYS A 115 16.93 -30.74 0.32
CA LYS A 115 17.15 -29.43 0.92
C LYS A 115 15.84 -28.63 0.97
N TRP A 116 15.68 -27.87 2.05
CA TRP A 116 14.54 -26.99 2.20
C TRP A 116 14.63 -25.78 1.26
N GLU A 117 13.58 -25.51 0.54
CA GLU A 117 13.40 -24.33 -0.31
C GLU A 117 12.04 -23.67 -0.05
N VAL A 118 11.90 -22.41 -0.45
CA VAL A 118 10.64 -21.68 -0.40
C VAL A 118 9.99 -21.73 -1.77
N GLY A 119 8.76 -22.24 -1.82
CA GLY A 119 7.92 -22.27 -3.02
C GLY A 119 6.74 -21.31 -2.89
N GLY A 120 5.95 -21.24 -3.96
CA GLY A 120 4.77 -20.37 -4.06
C GLY A 120 5.07 -18.98 -4.59
N PHE A 121 4.13 -18.07 -4.45
CA PHE A 121 4.18 -16.73 -5.02
C PHE A 121 5.26 -15.84 -4.42
N GLN A 122 5.53 -15.97 -3.12
CA GLN A 122 6.56 -15.21 -2.37
C GLN A 122 6.38 -13.69 -2.39
N SER A 123 5.18 -13.21 -2.72
CA SER A 123 4.85 -11.78 -2.65
C SER A 123 4.74 -11.32 -1.21
N THR A 124 5.09 -10.06 -0.92
CA THR A 124 5.16 -9.53 0.45
C THR A 124 4.37 -8.24 0.58
N VAL A 125 3.61 -8.10 1.67
CA VAL A 125 3.11 -6.80 2.15
C VAL A 125 4.00 -6.35 3.28
N ILE A 126 4.58 -5.15 3.15
CA ILE A 126 5.48 -4.53 4.12
C ILE A 126 4.78 -3.30 4.69
N CYS A 127 4.49 -3.30 5.98
CA CYS A 127 3.88 -2.17 6.68
C CYS A 127 4.90 -1.50 7.58
N ARG A 128 5.03 -0.17 7.48
CA ARG A 128 5.99 0.61 8.24
C ARG A 128 5.38 1.92 8.72
N THR A 129 5.78 2.32 9.92
CA THR A 129 5.54 3.67 10.44
C THR A 129 6.73 4.55 10.07
N MET A 130 6.47 5.72 9.53
CA MET A 130 7.49 6.63 8.99
C MET A 130 8.03 7.62 10.04
N ASP A 131 8.21 7.17 11.29
CA ASP A 131 8.97 7.93 12.29
C ASP A 131 10.44 8.09 11.89
N ASN A 132 10.99 7.07 11.19
CA ASN A 132 12.26 7.14 10.50
C ASN A 132 12.00 7.13 8.99
N PRO A 133 12.42 8.16 8.23
CA PRO A 133 12.21 8.22 6.78
C PRO A 133 12.87 7.09 5.99
N GLU A 134 13.88 6.41 6.54
CA GLU A 134 14.65 5.36 5.85
C GLU A 134 14.08 3.94 6.03
N VAL A 135 12.87 3.78 6.55
CA VAL A 135 12.32 2.45 6.89
C VAL A 135 12.09 1.51 5.71
N PHE A 136 12.00 2.04 4.49
CA PHE A 136 11.92 1.25 3.25
C PHE A 136 13.26 1.09 2.54
N LYS A 137 14.35 1.60 3.09
CA LYS A 137 15.67 1.52 2.46
C LYS A 137 16.08 0.07 2.18
N GLY A 138 16.36 -0.22 0.91
CA GLY A 138 16.75 -1.55 0.45
C GLY A 138 15.58 -2.43 0.00
N GLU A 139 14.34 -2.02 0.18
CA GLU A 139 13.18 -2.70 -0.38
C GLU A 139 12.94 -2.26 -1.84
N ARG A 140 12.29 -3.11 -2.63
CA ARG A 140 11.83 -2.78 -3.99
C ARG A 140 10.34 -3.10 -4.08
N VAL A 141 9.53 -2.06 -4.20
CA VAL A 141 8.07 -2.21 -4.11
C VAL A 141 7.39 -1.73 -5.40
N SER A 142 6.45 -2.53 -5.90
CA SER A 142 5.64 -2.18 -7.08
C SER A 142 4.53 -1.18 -6.77
N LEU A 143 4.11 -1.13 -5.52
CA LEU A 143 3.11 -0.22 -4.98
C LEU A 143 3.51 0.16 -3.57
N VAL A 144 3.47 1.44 -3.25
CA VAL A 144 3.55 1.92 -1.86
C VAL A 144 2.44 2.91 -1.58
N VAL A 145 1.66 2.65 -0.53
CA VAL A 145 0.56 3.53 -0.10
C VAL A 145 0.98 4.30 1.13
N PHE A 146 1.03 5.63 1.02
CA PHE A 146 1.18 6.57 2.12
C PHE A 146 -0.22 6.90 2.65
N GLU A 147 -0.66 6.14 3.66
CA GLU A 147 -2.02 6.23 4.21
C GLU A 147 -2.14 7.38 5.20
N GLU A 148 -3.22 8.15 5.09
CA GLU A 148 -3.49 9.39 5.84
C GLU A 148 -2.29 10.36 5.81
N ALA A 149 -1.90 10.73 4.59
CA ALA A 149 -0.72 11.55 4.31
C ALA A 149 -0.67 12.87 5.10
N GLY A 150 -1.83 13.43 5.47
CA GLY A 150 -1.94 14.60 6.33
C GLY A 150 -1.52 14.38 7.80
N GLU A 151 -1.26 13.14 8.23
CA GLU A 151 -0.78 12.82 9.61
C GLU A 151 0.75 12.71 9.70
N PHE A 152 1.47 12.73 8.57
CA PHE A 152 2.92 12.65 8.57
C PHE A 152 3.54 13.98 9.06
N LYS A 153 4.49 13.90 9.98
CA LYS A 153 5.25 15.09 10.44
C LYS A 153 6.16 15.66 9.36
N HIS A 154 6.72 14.79 8.50
CA HIS A 154 7.70 15.11 7.46
C HIS A 154 7.42 14.27 6.21
N LEU A 155 6.25 14.45 5.59
CA LEU A 155 5.81 13.64 4.45
C LEU A 155 6.77 13.73 3.26
N LYS A 156 7.22 14.94 2.91
CA LYS A 156 8.17 15.14 1.81
C LYS A 156 9.47 14.36 2.02
N ASN A 157 10.02 14.40 3.22
CA ASN A 157 11.24 13.65 3.55
C ASN A 157 11.00 12.14 3.49
N ALA A 158 9.87 11.66 4.03
CA ALA A 158 9.49 10.25 3.98
C ALA A 158 9.34 9.76 2.54
N TYR A 159 8.66 10.54 1.69
CA TYR A 159 8.49 10.24 0.27
C TYR A 159 9.84 10.19 -0.45
N MET A 160 10.66 11.24 -0.32
CA MET A 160 11.96 11.34 -1.01
C MET A 160 12.93 10.23 -0.58
N SER A 161 12.95 9.87 0.70
CA SER A 161 13.77 8.74 1.20
C SER A 161 13.30 7.39 0.68
N SER A 162 11.99 7.26 0.42
CA SER A 162 11.40 6.04 -0.14
C SER A 162 11.53 5.95 -1.67
N LYS A 163 11.90 7.03 -2.34
CA LYS A 163 11.91 7.10 -3.82
C LYS A 163 12.74 5.99 -4.47
N ALA A 164 13.88 5.64 -3.87
CA ALA A 164 14.74 4.55 -4.33
C ALA A 164 14.06 3.16 -4.30
N CYS A 165 12.97 2.99 -3.54
CA CYS A 165 12.27 1.71 -3.40
C CYS A 165 11.37 1.40 -4.59
N PHE A 166 10.94 2.42 -5.33
CA PHE A 166 10.06 2.31 -6.51
C PHE A 166 10.66 2.93 -7.78
N MET A 167 11.95 3.29 -7.74
CA MET A 167 12.73 3.80 -8.87
C MET A 167 13.86 2.84 -9.23
N ASP A 168 14.21 2.75 -10.51
CA ASP A 168 15.43 2.13 -11.03
C ASP A 168 16.18 3.15 -11.88
N GLY A 169 17.18 3.78 -11.28
CA GLY A 169 17.80 4.97 -11.86
C GLY A 169 16.76 6.08 -12.05
N ASN A 170 16.50 6.45 -13.29
CA ASN A 170 15.52 7.47 -13.66
C ASN A 170 14.15 6.89 -14.09
N VAL A 171 13.98 5.57 -14.03
CA VAL A 171 12.74 4.91 -14.43
C VAL A 171 11.95 4.53 -13.19
N GLN A 172 10.73 4.99 -13.10
CA GLN A 172 9.80 4.59 -12.04
C GLN A 172 9.12 3.28 -12.45
N PHE A 173 9.30 2.24 -11.65
CA PHE A 173 8.66 0.93 -11.86
C PHE A 173 7.51 0.67 -10.89
N GLY A 174 7.52 1.31 -9.72
CA GLY A 174 6.46 1.19 -8.73
C GLY A 174 5.60 2.44 -8.66
N VAL A 175 4.36 2.30 -8.18
CA VAL A 175 3.41 3.39 -8.04
C VAL A 175 3.34 3.85 -6.58
N PRO A 176 3.90 5.01 -6.21
CA PRO A 176 3.60 5.62 -4.93
C PRO A 176 2.20 6.25 -4.95
N VAL A 177 1.35 5.85 -4.03
CA VAL A 177 0.02 6.43 -3.81
C VAL A 177 0.05 7.23 -2.52
N VAL A 178 0.00 8.54 -2.61
CA VAL A 178 0.00 9.46 -1.47
C VAL A 178 -1.41 9.98 -1.28
N GLY A 179 -2.06 9.66 -0.17
CA GLY A 179 -3.43 10.10 0.00
C GLY A 179 -3.91 10.20 1.42
N GLY A 180 -4.94 11.00 1.60
CA GLY A 180 -5.52 11.23 2.91
C GLY A 180 -6.54 12.35 2.92
N THR A 181 -7.02 12.66 4.11
CA THR A 181 -7.84 13.86 4.35
C THR A 181 -6.94 15.09 4.37
N GLY A 182 -7.44 16.22 3.84
CA GLY A 182 -6.67 17.48 3.78
C GLY A 182 -6.21 18.03 5.13
N GLY A 183 -6.75 17.53 6.24
CA GLY A 183 -6.29 17.80 7.60
C GLY A 183 -6.32 19.29 8.00
N ASP A 184 -5.70 19.57 9.14
CA ASP A 184 -5.48 20.94 9.61
C ASP A 184 -4.12 21.45 9.06
N ILE A 185 -4.17 22.43 8.17
CA ILE A 185 -3.00 23.03 7.49
C ILE A 185 -1.95 23.52 8.51
N SER A 186 -2.36 23.82 9.73
CA SER A 186 -1.44 24.34 10.76
C SER A 186 -0.54 23.29 11.40
N LYS A 187 -0.73 21.99 11.14
CA LYS A 187 -0.01 20.92 11.87
C LYS A 187 0.87 20.04 10.98
N ALA A 188 0.31 19.13 10.23
CA ALA A 188 1.09 18.14 9.48
C ALA A 188 0.75 18.13 7.98
N SER A 189 -0.36 18.74 7.60
CA SER A 189 -0.87 18.69 6.24
C SER A 189 -0.21 19.66 5.27
N LYS A 190 0.74 20.50 5.73
CA LYS A 190 1.44 21.42 4.83
C LYS A 190 2.20 20.69 3.72
N ASP A 191 3.04 19.72 4.10
CA ASP A 191 3.80 18.91 3.13
C ASP A 191 2.88 18.23 2.14
N PHE A 192 1.75 17.68 2.61
CA PHE A 192 0.78 17.00 1.75
C PHE A 192 0.10 17.96 0.76
N MET A 193 -0.29 19.15 1.21
CA MET A 193 -0.86 20.17 0.35
C MET A 193 0.14 20.69 -0.67
N ASP A 194 1.38 20.97 -0.23
CA ASP A 194 2.46 21.39 -1.12
C ASP A 194 2.71 20.31 -2.21
N MET A 195 2.79 19.04 -1.83
CA MET A 195 2.96 17.94 -2.80
C MET A 195 1.78 17.83 -3.78
N TYR A 196 0.56 18.11 -3.33
CA TYR A 196 -0.62 18.09 -4.20
C TYR A 196 -0.59 19.21 -5.23
N TYR A 197 -0.24 20.45 -4.83
CA TYR A 197 -0.20 21.60 -5.74
C TYR A 197 1.06 21.63 -6.61
N GLU A 198 2.13 20.97 -6.19
CA GLU A 198 3.42 20.92 -6.87
C GLU A 198 3.72 19.48 -7.35
N ALA A 199 2.69 18.72 -7.75
CA ALA A 199 2.81 17.28 -8.04
C ALA A 199 3.89 16.95 -9.08
N ASP A 200 4.15 17.83 -10.03
CA ASP A 200 5.19 17.67 -11.07
C ASP A 200 6.63 17.68 -10.51
N ALA A 201 6.81 18.11 -9.27
CA ALA A 201 8.12 18.14 -8.61
C ALA A 201 8.50 16.83 -7.91
N TYR A 202 7.56 15.93 -7.76
CA TYR A 202 7.70 14.67 -7.01
C TYR A 202 7.46 13.46 -7.89
#